data_6b7133a2985b9adf5ddd3be13fea8c22
#
_entry.id   6b7133a2985b9adf5ddd3be13fea8c22
#
_cell.length_a   1.000
_cell.length_b   1.000
_cell.length_c   1.000
_cell.angle_alpha   90.00
_cell.angle_beta   90.00
_cell.angle_gamma   90.00
#
_symmetry.space_group_name_H-M   'P 1'
#
loop_
_entity.id
_entity.type
_entity.pdbx_description
1 polymer ?
#
loop_
_entity_poly.entity_id
_entity_poly.type
_entity_poly.pdbx_seq_one_letter_code
_entity_poly.pdbx_strand_id
1 'polypeptide(L)'
;MPRHEDRYHWAFIVEPEITTKNSQRKRFHVKKLLKLMGDQRTVTSYWHFEEIDISTDAPSMILTKVLIGKVKDLDRLCLSIRRTPIQQEVKTWNWIDWIEAAFHEITQDYGNLETCVTTWESLRDTVMCYIELKMLAHRFDGTRAYDFTKVPTWDMLRGAEVIP
;
A
#
# COMPACT_ATOMS: atom_id res chain seq x y z
N MET A 1 -11.19 -9.75 17.41
CA MET A 1 -11.51 -10.29 16.07
C MET A 1 -10.63 -9.57 15.07
N PRO A 2 -10.13 -10.23 14.00
CA PRO A 2 -9.43 -9.54 12.92
C PRO A 2 -10.35 -8.50 12.28
N ARG A 3 -9.82 -7.32 11.96
CA ARG A 3 -10.56 -6.29 11.21
C ARG A 3 -10.79 -6.78 9.79
N HIS A 4 -11.82 -6.30 9.11
CA HIS A 4 -12.14 -6.72 7.74
C HIS A 4 -10.99 -6.43 6.76
N GLU A 5 -10.32 -5.29 6.94
CA GLU A 5 -9.16 -4.86 6.17
C GLU A 5 -7.90 -5.73 6.39
N ASP A 6 -7.81 -6.48 7.50
CA ASP A 6 -6.68 -7.37 7.79
C ASP A 6 -6.56 -8.55 6.79
N ARG A 7 -7.56 -8.75 5.94
CA ARG A 7 -7.54 -9.76 4.88
C ARG A 7 -6.58 -9.44 3.74
N TYR A 8 -6.20 -8.17 3.60
CA TYR A 8 -5.40 -7.68 2.50
C TYR A 8 -4.09 -7.11 3.02
N HIS A 9 -3.02 -7.33 2.27
CA HIS A 9 -1.75 -6.69 2.55
C HIS A 9 -1.72 -5.31 1.90
N TRP A 10 -1.41 -4.30 2.68
CA TRP A 10 -1.40 -2.91 2.26
C TRP A 10 0.03 -2.40 2.08
N ALA A 11 0.23 -1.55 1.10
CA ALA A 11 1.50 -0.90 0.82
C ALA A 11 1.28 0.50 0.24
N PHE A 12 2.21 1.41 0.50
CA PHE A 12 2.32 2.62 -0.32
C PHE A 12 3.12 2.31 -1.58
N ILE A 13 2.65 2.87 -2.70
CA ILE A 13 3.36 2.82 -3.98
C ILE A 13 3.52 4.25 -4.47
N VAL A 14 4.77 4.63 -4.73
CA VAL A 14 5.10 5.87 -5.40
C VAL A 14 5.52 5.53 -6.82
N GLU A 15 4.80 6.09 -7.78
CA GLU A 15 5.05 5.84 -9.21
C GLU A 15 5.06 7.16 -9.99
N PRO A 16 5.79 7.24 -11.12
CA PRO A 16 5.75 8.39 -11.99
C PRO A 16 4.36 8.62 -12.57
N GLU A 17 3.96 9.87 -12.78
CA GLU A 17 2.67 10.22 -13.42
C GLU A 17 2.58 9.63 -14.84
N ILE A 18 3.71 9.65 -15.57
CA ILE A 18 3.82 9.03 -16.89
C ILE A 18 4.67 7.78 -16.78
N THR A 19 4.03 6.63 -16.94
CA THR A 19 4.69 5.32 -16.88
C THR A 19 5.25 4.93 -18.24
N THR A 20 6.55 4.67 -18.32
CA THR A 20 7.25 4.08 -19.46
C THR A 20 7.74 2.68 -19.13
N LYS A 21 8.21 1.91 -20.13
CA LYS A 21 8.76 0.55 -19.90
C LYS A 21 9.93 0.52 -18.89
N ASN A 22 10.67 1.62 -18.75
CA ASN A 22 11.79 1.73 -17.82
C ASN A 22 11.45 2.48 -16.53
N SER A 23 10.19 2.83 -16.32
CA SER A 23 9.78 3.52 -15.10
C SER A 23 9.93 2.60 -13.90
N GLN A 24 10.52 3.12 -12.84
CA GLN A 24 10.62 2.43 -11.55
C GLN A 24 9.56 2.98 -10.60
N ARG A 25 9.01 2.09 -9.80
CA ARG A 25 8.08 2.40 -8.72
C ARG A 25 8.73 2.02 -7.41
N LYS A 26 8.47 2.78 -6.36
CA LYS A 26 8.87 2.42 -5.00
C LYS A 26 7.68 1.88 -4.25
N ARG A 27 7.86 0.74 -3.61
CA ARG A 27 6.87 0.14 -2.70
C ARG A 27 7.40 0.17 -1.28
N PHE A 28 6.56 0.63 -0.36
CA PHE A 28 6.84 0.71 1.07
C PHE A 28 5.79 -0.09 1.83
N HIS A 29 6.23 -1.02 2.64
CA HIS A 29 5.34 -1.81 3.48
C HIS A 29 6.07 -2.38 4.71
N VAL A 30 5.31 -2.91 5.65
CA VAL A 30 5.83 -3.76 6.72
C VAL A 30 5.29 -5.16 6.57
N LYS A 31 6.12 -6.14 6.86
CA LYS A 31 5.76 -7.56 6.82
C LYS A 31 6.27 -8.28 8.06
N LYS A 32 5.61 -9.37 8.42
CA LYS A 32 6.02 -10.21 9.53
C LYS A 32 7.01 -11.26 9.03
N LEU A 33 8.19 -11.28 9.59
CA LEU A 33 9.24 -12.25 9.29
C LEU A 33 9.41 -13.23 10.46
N LEU A 34 9.79 -14.44 10.12
CA LEU A 34 10.14 -15.48 11.11
C LEU A 34 11.66 -15.54 11.29
N LYS A 35 12.10 -15.67 12.54
CA LYS A 35 13.50 -15.84 12.90
C LYS A 35 13.65 -17.05 13.80
N LEU A 36 14.60 -17.93 13.47
CA LEU A 36 15.04 -18.99 14.36
C LEU A 36 15.92 -18.42 15.46
N MET A 37 15.62 -18.74 16.69
CA MET A 37 16.48 -18.39 17.83
C MET A 37 17.71 -19.29 17.84
N GLY A 38 18.74 -18.90 18.60
CA GLY A 38 20.04 -19.56 18.63
C GLY A 38 20.03 -21.04 19.05
N ASP A 39 18.96 -21.50 19.70
CA ASP A 39 18.72 -22.90 20.03
C ASP A 39 18.17 -23.72 18.85
N GLN A 40 17.88 -23.10 17.71
CA GLN A 40 17.30 -23.67 16.50
C GLN A 40 15.96 -24.42 16.70
N ARG A 41 15.33 -24.33 17.87
CA ARG A 41 14.05 -24.96 18.22
C ARG A 41 12.93 -23.95 18.38
N THR A 42 13.26 -22.72 18.73
CA THR A 42 12.28 -21.67 18.96
C THR A 42 12.21 -20.75 17.77
N VAL A 43 11.01 -20.57 17.22
CA VAL A 43 10.73 -19.60 16.15
C VAL A 43 10.06 -18.40 16.77
N THR A 44 10.62 -17.23 16.55
CA THR A 44 9.99 -15.96 16.88
C THR A 44 9.63 -15.18 15.62
N SER A 45 8.73 -14.23 15.72
CA SER A 45 8.36 -13.37 14.60
C SER A 45 8.62 -11.92 14.96
N TYR A 46 8.96 -11.12 13.96
CA TYR A 46 9.16 -9.69 14.11
C TYR A 46 8.65 -8.94 12.88
N TRP A 47 8.28 -7.67 13.05
CA TRP A 47 7.88 -6.80 11.97
C TRP A 47 9.11 -6.18 11.30
N HIS A 48 9.09 -6.17 9.99
CA HIS A 48 10.18 -5.66 9.17
C HIS A 48 9.63 -4.67 8.13
N PHE A 49 10.20 -3.47 8.13
CA PHE A 49 9.96 -2.49 7.07
C PHE A 49 10.75 -2.86 5.82
N GLU A 50 10.12 -2.71 4.69
CA GLU A 50 10.74 -2.98 3.40
C GLU A 50 10.42 -1.85 2.41
N GLU A 51 11.47 -1.32 1.79
CA GLU A 51 11.41 -0.40 0.66
C GLU A 51 12.00 -1.11 -0.55
N ILE A 52 11.22 -1.24 -1.62
CA ILE A 52 11.63 -2.01 -2.81
C ILE A 52 11.36 -1.17 -4.06
N ASP A 53 12.35 -1.11 -4.95
CA ASP A 53 12.15 -0.65 -6.30
C ASP A 53 11.52 -1.79 -7.12
N ILE A 54 10.33 -1.54 -7.68
CA ILE A 54 9.61 -2.50 -8.50
C ILE A 54 9.52 -2.00 -9.94
N SER A 55 9.85 -2.88 -10.89
CA SER A 55 9.64 -2.60 -12.30
C SER A 55 8.15 -2.51 -12.62
N THR A 56 7.80 -1.66 -13.57
CA THR A 56 6.43 -1.57 -14.09
C THR A 56 5.99 -2.83 -14.81
N ASP A 57 6.93 -3.60 -15.35
CA ASP A 57 6.68 -4.83 -16.11
C ASP A 57 6.63 -6.09 -15.24
N ALA A 58 6.99 -5.99 -13.95
CA ALA A 58 6.91 -7.12 -13.05
C ALA A 58 5.44 -7.50 -12.79
N PRO A 59 5.06 -8.78 -12.88
CA PRO A 59 3.74 -9.24 -12.49
C PRO A 59 3.55 -8.89 -11.01
N SER A 60 2.80 -7.84 -10.76
CA SER A 60 2.53 -7.40 -9.40
C SER A 60 1.33 -8.17 -8.87
N MET A 61 1.47 -8.77 -7.69
CA MET A 61 0.34 -9.33 -6.94
C MET A 61 -0.54 -8.21 -6.33
N ILE A 62 -0.60 -7.05 -6.99
CA ILE A 62 -1.40 -5.93 -6.56
C ILE A 62 -2.82 -6.14 -7.07
N LEU A 63 -3.77 -6.25 -6.16
CA LEU A 63 -5.19 -6.41 -6.52
C LEU A 63 -5.78 -5.11 -7.05
N THR A 64 -5.63 -4.03 -6.30
CA THR A 64 -6.15 -2.71 -6.67
C THR A 64 -5.16 -1.62 -6.26
N LYS A 65 -5.25 -0.47 -6.91
CA LYS A 65 -4.56 0.76 -6.50
C LYS A 65 -5.58 1.86 -6.22
N VAL A 66 -5.26 2.70 -5.25
CA VAL A 66 -6.03 3.91 -4.95
C VAL A 66 -5.05 5.09 -4.93
N LEU A 67 -5.21 6.02 -5.88
CA LEU A 67 -4.42 7.23 -5.95
C LEU A 67 -4.92 8.20 -4.88
N ILE A 68 -4.01 8.59 -3.98
CA ILE A 68 -4.34 9.41 -2.80
C ILE A 68 -3.68 10.78 -2.80
N GLY A 69 -2.70 11.03 -3.67
CA GLY A 69 -2.00 12.30 -3.69
C GLY A 69 -1.00 12.42 -4.82
N LYS A 70 -0.55 13.65 -5.05
CA LYS A 70 0.55 13.98 -5.95
C LYS A 70 1.78 14.33 -5.14
N VAL A 71 2.90 13.70 -5.46
CA VAL A 71 4.17 13.91 -4.76
C VAL A 71 4.74 15.27 -5.15
N LYS A 72 5.08 16.07 -4.14
CA LYS A 72 5.76 17.36 -4.28
C LYS A 72 7.27 17.21 -4.17
N ASP A 73 7.72 16.46 -3.17
CA ASP A 73 9.13 16.19 -2.90
C ASP A 73 9.27 14.69 -2.57
N LEU A 74 9.90 13.95 -3.48
CA LEU A 74 10.06 12.50 -3.36
C LEU A 74 10.97 12.10 -2.20
N ASP A 75 12.10 12.80 -2.03
CA ASP A 75 13.07 12.45 -0.98
C ASP A 75 12.49 12.71 0.40
N ARG A 76 11.78 13.82 0.55
CA ARG A 76 11.07 14.16 1.78
C ARG A 76 9.96 13.17 2.09
N LEU A 77 9.16 12.79 1.10
CA LEU A 77 8.12 11.77 1.25
C LEU A 77 8.72 10.43 1.69
N CYS A 78 9.76 9.96 1.01
CA CYS A 78 10.44 8.73 1.37
C CYS A 78 11.00 8.77 2.81
N LEU A 79 11.55 9.92 3.22
CA LEU A 79 12.06 10.10 4.57
C LEU A 79 10.94 10.04 5.62
N SER A 80 9.78 10.67 5.36
CA SER A 80 8.61 10.60 6.24
C SER A 80 8.13 9.16 6.42
N ILE A 81 8.02 8.40 5.33
CA ILE A 81 7.61 6.98 5.39
C ILE A 81 8.63 6.14 6.19
N ARG A 82 9.94 6.30 5.94
CA ARG A 82 11.00 5.56 6.65
C ARG A 82 11.04 5.84 8.15
N ARG A 83 10.62 7.03 8.59
CA ARG A 83 10.58 7.43 10.00
C ARG A 83 9.37 6.88 10.75
N THR A 84 8.37 6.34 10.06
CA THR A 84 7.19 5.78 10.71
C THR A 84 7.58 4.60 11.59
N PRO A 85 7.28 4.64 12.89
CA PRO A 85 7.74 3.65 13.84
C PRO A 85 7.04 2.30 13.66
N ILE A 86 7.76 1.23 13.97
CA ILE A 86 7.25 -0.14 14.01
C ILE A 86 7.06 -0.55 15.48
N GLN A 87 5.86 -1.03 15.83
CA GLN A 87 5.53 -1.42 17.19
C GLN A 87 5.74 -2.95 17.38
N GLN A 88 6.96 -3.35 17.71
CA GLN A 88 7.32 -4.78 17.84
C GLN A 88 6.59 -5.47 18.99
N GLU A 89 6.40 -4.77 20.10
CA GLU A 89 5.91 -5.35 21.37
C GLU A 89 4.37 -5.34 21.48
N VAL A 90 3.67 -4.65 20.59
CA VAL A 90 2.22 -4.53 20.64
C VAL A 90 1.58 -5.67 19.84
N LYS A 91 1.00 -6.64 20.56
CA LYS A 91 0.44 -7.88 19.97
C LYS A 91 -0.69 -7.65 18.97
N THR A 92 -1.46 -6.58 19.13
CA THR A 92 -2.59 -6.24 18.26
C THR A 92 -2.19 -5.40 17.06
N TRP A 93 -0.95 -4.89 17.05
CA TRP A 93 -0.43 -4.05 15.97
C TRP A 93 -0.11 -4.88 14.72
N ASN A 94 -0.42 -4.31 13.56
CA ASN A 94 -0.18 -4.95 12.28
C ASN A 94 0.16 -3.93 11.18
N TRP A 95 0.23 -4.38 9.92
CA TRP A 95 0.55 -3.55 8.76
C TRP A 95 -0.46 -2.43 8.51
N ILE A 96 -1.75 -2.59 8.88
CA ILE A 96 -2.76 -1.52 8.74
C ILE A 96 -2.44 -0.37 9.68
N ASP A 97 -2.09 -0.67 10.94
CA ASP A 97 -1.71 0.36 11.92
C ASP A 97 -0.46 1.13 11.45
N TRP A 98 0.47 0.44 10.78
CA TRP A 98 1.64 1.09 10.21
C TRP A 98 1.26 1.99 9.02
N ILE A 99 0.40 1.53 8.11
CA ILE A 99 -0.08 2.31 6.96
C ILE A 99 -0.82 3.56 7.45
N GLU A 100 -1.68 3.43 8.46
CA GLU A 100 -2.39 4.56 9.06
C GLU A 100 -1.41 5.59 9.65
N ALA A 101 -0.43 5.14 10.45
CA ALA A 101 0.59 6.02 11.00
C ALA A 101 1.41 6.71 9.91
N ALA A 102 1.86 5.97 8.88
CA ALA A 102 2.60 6.53 7.77
C ALA A 102 1.74 7.50 6.93
N PHE A 103 0.45 7.22 6.75
CA PHE A 103 -0.48 8.13 6.09
C PHE A 103 -0.56 9.47 6.82
N HIS A 104 -0.66 9.47 8.14
CA HIS A 104 -0.65 10.69 8.94
C HIS A 104 0.66 11.45 8.81
N GLU A 105 1.80 10.76 8.87
CA GLU A 105 3.13 11.40 8.70
C GLU A 105 3.26 12.09 7.34
N ILE A 106 2.84 11.44 6.25
CA ILE A 106 2.98 12.02 4.91
C ILE A 106 1.99 13.13 4.62
N THR A 107 0.80 13.12 5.23
CA THR A 107 -0.25 14.13 4.99
C THR A 107 -0.15 15.35 5.90
N GLN A 108 0.43 15.21 7.08
CA GLN A 108 0.68 16.33 7.99
C GLN A 108 1.84 17.22 7.55
N ASP A 109 2.80 16.67 6.80
CA ASP A 109 3.92 17.43 6.26
C ASP A 109 3.57 17.96 4.87
N TYR A 110 3.14 19.22 4.79
CA TYR A 110 2.79 19.92 3.55
C TYR A 110 3.92 20.00 2.50
N GLY A 111 5.13 19.59 2.86
CA GLY A 111 6.26 19.47 1.93
C GLY A 111 6.25 18.18 1.12
N ASN A 112 5.58 17.14 1.58
CA ASN A 112 5.57 15.81 0.94
C ASN A 112 4.70 15.76 -0.31
N LEU A 113 3.47 16.28 -0.20
CA LEU A 113 2.43 16.16 -1.22
C LEU A 113 1.94 17.54 -1.66
N GLU A 114 1.65 17.70 -2.94
CA GLU A 114 1.05 18.90 -3.52
C GLU A 114 -0.46 18.92 -3.30
N THR A 115 -1.11 17.79 -3.58
CA THR A 115 -2.53 17.52 -3.35
C THR A 115 -2.67 16.15 -2.73
N CYS A 116 -3.54 15.99 -1.75
CA CYS A 116 -3.76 14.69 -1.13
C CYS A 116 -5.14 14.57 -0.49
N VAL A 117 -5.55 13.32 -0.30
CA VAL A 117 -6.62 12.95 0.63
C VAL A 117 -6.14 13.20 2.06
N THR A 118 -7.01 13.70 2.93
CA THR A 118 -6.61 14.19 4.26
C THR A 118 -7.12 13.32 5.42
N THR A 119 -8.06 12.41 5.19
CA THR A 119 -8.66 11.59 6.24
C THR A 119 -8.40 10.11 6.00
N TRP A 120 -7.91 9.44 7.03
CA TRP A 120 -7.64 8.00 7.00
C TRP A 120 -8.92 7.18 6.78
N GLU A 121 -9.99 7.52 7.46
CA GLU A 121 -11.28 6.81 7.35
C GLU A 121 -11.79 6.83 5.91
N SER A 122 -11.73 7.98 5.24
CA SER A 122 -12.13 8.09 3.85
C SER A 122 -11.25 7.24 2.92
N LEU A 123 -9.94 7.22 3.14
CA LEU A 123 -9.02 6.38 2.39
C LEU A 123 -9.34 4.90 2.61
N ARG A 124 -9.40 4.46 3.87
CA ARG A 124 -9.67 3.07 4.24
C ARG A 124 -10.98 2.58 3.63
N ASP A 125 -12.06 3.33 3.82
CA ASP A 125 -13.39 2.95 3.35
C ASP A 125 -13.45 2.90 1.82
N THR A 126 -12.75 3.83 1.12
CA THR A 126 -12.64 3.81 -0.34
C THR A 126 -11.89 2.58 -0.83
N VAL A 127 -10.74 2.25 -0.23
CA VAL A 127 -9.95 1.06 -0.61
C VAL A 127 -10.78 -0.21 -0.43
N MET A 128 -11.47 -0.34 0.72
CA MET A 128 -12.27 -1.52 1.01
C MET A 128 -13.48 -1.64 0.07
N CYS A 129 -14.21 -0.55 -0.15
CA CYS A 129 -15.33 -0.52 -1.09
C CYS A 129 -14.87 -0.85 -2.52
N TYR A 130 -13.74 -0.29 -2.95
CA TYR A 130 -13.25 -0.49 -4.30
C TYR A 130 -12.82 -1.94 -4.56
N ILE A 131 -12.10 -2.57 -3.63
CA ILE A 131 -11.71 -3.98 -3.79
C ILE A 131 -12.94 -4.91 -3.79
N GLU A 132 -13.94 -4.65 -2.95
CA GLU A 132 -15.19 -5.40 -2.92
C GLU A 132 -15.95 -5.29 -4.24
N LEU A 133 -16.05 -4.09 -4.82
CA LEU A 133 -16.65 -3.89 -6.14
C LEU A 133 -15.92 -4.70 -7.23
N LYS A 134 -14.58 -4.77 -7.19
CA LYS A 134 -13.80 -5.57 -8.13
C LYS A 134 -13.98 -7.08 -7.90
N MET A 135 -14.14 -7.52 -6.66
CA MET A 135 -14.48 -8.92 -6.36
C MET A 135 -15.87 -9.28 -6.86
N LEU A 136 -16.88 -8.44 -6.63
CA LEU A 136 -18.24 -8.63 -7.15
C LEU A 136 -18.28 -8.62 -8.69
N ALA A 137 -17.41 -7.86 -9.33
CA ALA A 137 -17.25 -7.87 -10.78
C ALA A 137 -16.49 -9.09 -11.31
N HIS A 138 -16.10 -10.03 -10.44
CA HIS A 138 -15.32 -11.23 -10.80
C HIS A 138 -13.96 -10.92 -11.42
N ARG A 139 -13.28 -9.82 -10.94
CA ARG A 139 -12.01 -9.36 -11.50
C ARG A 139 -10.84 -10.33 -11.21
N PHE A 140 -10.93 -11.12 -10.13
CA PHE A 140 -9.80 -11.89 -9.59
C PHE A 140 -10.00 -13.40 -9.58
N ASP A 141 -11.17 -13.90 -9.95
CA ASP A 141 -11.52 -15.33 -9.87
C ASP A 141 -11.38 -16.10 -11.20
N GLY A 142 -10.99 -15.43 -12.26
CA GLY A 142 -10.77 -16.03 -13.59
C GLY A 142 -12.06 -16.35 -14.36
N THR A 143 -13.24 -15.98 -13.85
CA THR A 143 -14.52 -16.27 -14.53
C THR A 143 -14.84 -15.30 -15.65
N ARG A 144 -14.15 -14.17 -15.71
CA ARG A 144 -14.28 -13.15 -16.76
C ARG A 144 -12.93 -12.83 -17.40
N ALA A 145 -12.96 -12.44 -18.67
CA ALA A 145 -11.76 -12.00 -19.38
C ALA A 145 -11.42 -10.54 -19.01
N TYR A 146 -10.35 -10.38 -18.26
CA TYR A 146 -9.78 -9.09 -17.92
C TYR A 146 -8.32 -9.00 -18.39
N ASP A 147 -7.84 -7.79 -18.60
CA ASP A 147 -6.41 -7.54 -18.84
C ASP A 147 -5.68 -7.53 -17.49
N PHE A 148 -5.08 -8.66 -17.13
CA PHE A 148 -4.35 -8.81 -15.86
C PHE A 148 -2.99 -8.10 -15.85
N THR A 149 -2.57 -7.51 -16.96
CA THR A 149 -1.38 -6.64 -16.99
C THR A 149 -1.67 -5.25 -16.41
N LYS A 150 -2.95 -4.89 -16.31
CA LYS A 150 -3.42 -3.64 -15.75
C LYS A 150 -3.97 -3.85 -14.34
N VAL A 151 -3.55 -3.03 -13.41
CA VAL A 151 -4.07 -3.03 -12.03
C VAL A 151 -5.24 -2.05 -11.95
N PRO A 152 -6.44 -2.49 -11.55
CA PRO A 152 -7.58 -1.60 -11.34
C PRO A 152 -7.19 -0.43 -10.44
N THR A 153 -7.50 0.79 -10.86
CA THR A 153 -7.05 2.00 -10.16
C THR A 153 -8.18 3.01 -10.00
N TRP A 154 -8.44 3.37 -8.75
CA TRP A 154 -9.35 4.45 -8.38
C TRP A 154 -8.56 5.73 -8.06
N ASP A 155 -8.96 6.85 -8.62
CA ASP A 155 -8.39 8.17 -8.31
C ASP A 155 -9.29 8.91 -7.32
N MET A 156 -8.88 9.00 -6.06
CA MET A 156 -9.63 9.70 -5.02
C MET A 156 -9.63 11.23 -5.21
N LEU A 157 -8.64 11.78 -5.91
CA LEU A 157 -8.57 13.23 -6.15
C LEU A 157 -9.61 13.66 -7.18
N ARG A 158 -9.97 12.75 -8.11
CA ARG A 158 -10.98 12.97 -9.15
C ARG A 158 -12.32 12.29 -8.82
N GLY A 159 -12.35 11.37 -7.87
CA GLY A 159 -13.53 10.57 -7.55
C GLY A 159 -13.96 9.65 -8.69
N ALA A 160 -13.00 9.08 -9.43
CA ALA A 160 -13.27 8.27 -10.61
C ALA A 160 -12.30 7.10 -10.76
N GLU A 161 -12.78 6.03 -11.38
CA GLU A 161 -11.95 4.92 -11.83
C GLU A 161 -11.16 5.34 -13.08
N VAL A 162 -9.83 5.14 -13.06
CA VAL A 162 -8.94 5.50 -14.16
C VAL A 162 -8.39 4.29 -14.92
N ILE A 163 -8.37 3.13 -14.27
CA ILE A 163 -8.07 1.83 -14.86
C ILE A 163 -9.11 0.85 -14.33
N PRO A 164 -9.93 0.21 -15.17
CA PRO A 164 -11.00 -0.71 -14.75
C PRO A 164 -10.52 -2.11 -14.35
#